data_cbdf25dd49b2d4785301e2843e95fc54
#
_entry.id   cbdf25dd49b2d4785301e2843e95fc54
#
_cell.length_a   1.000
_cell.length_b   1.000
_cell.length_c   1.000
_cell.angle_alpha   90.00
_cell.angle_beta   90.00
_cell.angle_gamma   90.00
#
_symmetry.space_group_name_H-M   'P 1'
#
loop_
_entity.id
_entity.type
_entity.pdbx_description
1 polymer ?
#
loop_
_entity_poly.entity_id
_entity_poly.type
_entity_poly.pdbx_seq_one_letter_code
_entity_poly.pdbx_strand_id
1 'polypeptide(L)'
;VVEFFIAYIKGEKYDLTRAGMVLAGLAALMAVLVLMHFLGRELQLFLEIFLLINGIALTLFGIVAVIKDQEVPGAALLGLGIGLSATTTYLIYVQRSGADLLFALSTKLETHSTSESERDGFRSVTVKYSSFAASDEEVLRLCEQIVHPDDIHWIGFFVKRKCRFYVDVLDNSRLNRFFRSGTRGERRLNYERSGRRLEWILGRMNRYMSRLESGILIRTILDVEHGSLSYYYIDKDVYLIGVTMDQSQVLEVDEKLRSLANQIGLLPRGWVFREERHQQVS
;
A
#
# COMPACT_ATOMS: atom_id res chain seq x y z
N VAL A 1 -5.44 6.70 -35.22
CA VAL A 1 -5.98 5.32 -35.28
C VAL A 1 -7.35 5.32 -35.95
N VAL A 2 -8.31 6.13 -35.47
CA VAL A 2 -9.68 6.21 -36.05
C VAL A 2 -9.65 6.68 -37.50
N GLU A 3 -8.87 7.71 -37.84
CA GLU A 3 -8.70 8.21 -39.22
C GLU A 3 -8.04 7.17 -40.16
N PHE A 4 -7.11 6.36 -39.63
CA PHE A 4 -6.51 5.25 -40.34
C PHE A 4 -7.58 4.22 -40.74
N PHE A 5 -8.47 3.86 -39.80
CA PHE A 5 -9.59 2.95 -40.09
C PHE A 5 -10.58 3.54 -41.07
N ILE A 6 -10.88 4.83 -40.98
CA ILE A 6 -11.79 5.53 -41.88
C ILE A 6 -11.19 5.63 -43.32
N ALA A 7 -9.92 5.99 -43.44
CA ALA A 7 -9.21 6.06 -44.72
C ALA A 7 -9.07 4.66 -45.39
N TYR A 8 -8.79 3.62 -44.57
CA TYR A 8 -8.76 2.23 -45.05
C TYR A 8 -10.11 1.76 -45.59
N ILE A 9 -11.20 2.08 -44.88
CA ILE A 9 -12.57 1.73 -45.31
C ILE A 9 -12.96 2.51 -46.60
N LYS A 10 -12.50 3.76 -46.76
CA LYS A 10 -12.78 4.59 -47.94
C LYS A 10 -11.87 4.30 -49.14
N GLY A 11 -10.86 3.43 -48.98
CA GLY A 11 -9.89 3.12 -50.05
C GLY A 11 -8.97 4.30 -50.41
N GLU A 12 -8.85 5.31 -49.58
CA GLU A 12 -7.99 6.46 -49.81
C GLU A 12 -6.50 6.09 -49.55
N LYS A 13 -5.61 6.64 -50.41
CA LYS A 13 -4.15 6.44 -50.20
C LYS A 13 -3.72 7.14 -48.92
N TYR A 14 -3.44 6.35 -47.89
CA TYR A 14 -2.97 6.86 -46.61
C TYR A 14 -1.48 7.22 -46.68
N ASP A 15 -1.12 8.37 -46.14
CA ASP A 15 0.28 8.78 -46.07
C ASP A 15 1.01 7.94 -44.99
N LEU A 16 1.79 6.95 -45.46
CA LEU A 16 2.57 6.05 -44.59
C LEU A 16 3.50 6.81 -43.64
N THR A 17 3.96 8.00 -44.02
CA THR A 17 4.85 8.84 -43.19
C THR A 17 4.14 9.35 -41.96
N ARG A 18 2.86 9.74 -42.08
CA ARG A 18 2.01 10.18 -40.97
C ARG A 18 1.70 9.02 -40.00
N ALA A 19 1.39 7.84 -40.55
CA ALA A 19 1.18 6.64 -39.73
C ALA A 19 2.44 6.25 -38.95
N GLY A 20 3.62 6.35 -39.60
CA GLY A 20 4.91 6.11 -39.00
C GLY A 20 5.21 7.05 -37.83
N MET A 21 4.91 8.35 -38.00
CA MET A 21 5.09 9.34 -36.90
C MET A 21 4.18 9.08 -35.69
N VAL A 22 2.92 8.69 -35.93
CA VAL A 22 2.00 8.35 -34.82
C VAL A 22 2.46 7.09 -34.11
N LEU A 23 2.90 6.06 -34.81
CA LEU A 23 3.44 4.83 -34.22
C LEU A 23 4.73 5.10 -33.45
N ALA A 24 5.64 5.91 -33.97
CA ALA A 24 6.87 6.32 -33.31
C ALA A 24 6.56 7.10 -32.00
N GLY A 25 5.57 8.00 -32.04
CA GLY A 25 5.10 8.74 -30.85
C GLY A 25 4.53 7.81 -29.77
N LEU A 26 3.71 6.83 -30.16
CA LEU A 26 3.17 5.82 -29.24
C LEU A 26 4.27 4.93 -28.67
N ALA A 27 5.24 4.51 -29.47
CA ALA A 27 6.38 3.72 -29.01
C ALA A 27 7.26 4.51 -28.03
N ALA A 28 7.51 5.79 -28.29
CA ALA A 28 8.23 6.67 -27.38
C ALA A 28 7.47 6.85 -26.06
N LEU A 29 6.15 7.03 -26.09
CA LEU A 29 5.32 7.13 -24.90
C LEU A 29 5.38 5.83 -24.08
N MET A 30 5.29 4.67 -24.70
CA MET A 30 5.42 3.37 -24.04
C MET A 30 6.80 3.19 -23.44
N ALA A 31 7.87 3.60 -24.11
CA ALA A 31 9.22 3.55 -23.57
C ALA A 31 9.39 4.44 -22.32
N VAL A 32 8.79 5.64 -22.33
CA VAL A 32 8.76 6.53 -21.16
C VAL A 32 8.01 5.88 -20.00
N LEU A 33 6.84 5.26 -20.25
CA LEU A 33 6.05 4.59 -19.21
C LEU A 33 6.80 3.40 -18.60
N VAL A 34 7.50 2.61 -19.42
CA VAL A 34 8.35 1.51 -18.94
C VAL A 34 9.52 2.06 -18.12
N LEU A 35 10.17 3.12 -18.58
CA LEU A 35 11.27 3.75 -17.87
C LEU A 35 10.81 4.29 -16.50
N MET A 36 9.62 4.90 -16.42
CA MET A 36 9.02 5.38 -15.18
C MET A 36 8.86 4.27 -14.14
N HIS A 37 8.59 3.04 -14.56
CA HIS A 37 8.44 1.90 -13.64
C HIS A 37 9.76 1.56 -12.92
N PHE A 38 10.90 1.81 -13.54
CA PHE A 38 12.24 1.52 -12.99
C PHE A 38 12.87 2.70 -12.23
N LEU A 39 12.30 3.89 -12.36
CA LEU A 39 12.81 5.11 -11.71
C LEU A 39 12.40 5.18 -10.24
N GLY A 40 13.28 5.73 -9.42
CA GLY A 40 12.95 5.99 -8.00
C GLY A 40 11.78 6.96 -7.87
N ARG A 41 10.99 6.81 -6.82
CA ARG A 41 9.71 7.53 -6.60
C ARG A 41 9.81 9.06 -6.74
N GLU A 42 10.94 9.65 -6.34
CA GLU A 42 11.13 11.11 -6.44
C GLU A 42 11.27 11.57 -7.89
N LEU A 43 12.05 10.81 -8.68
CA LEU A 43 12.23 11.10 -10.10
C LEU A 43 10.94 10.80 -10.89
N GLN A 44 10.20 9.80 -10.47
CA GLN A 44 8.89 9.46 -11.04
C GLN A 44 7.87 10.60 -10.85
N LEU A 45 7.80 11.18 -9.64
CA LEU A 45 6.91 12.30 -9.34
C LEU A 45 7.29 13.56 -10.14
N PHE A 46 8.60 13.82 -10.28
CA PHE A 46 9.09 14.91 -11.13
C PHE A 46 8.67 14.71 -12.59
N LEU A 47 8.81 13.50 -13.12
CA LEU A 47 8.46 13.18 -14.50
C LEU A 47 6.94 13.27 -14.74
N GLU A 48 6.11 12.85 -13.78
CA GLU A 48 4.65 12.99 -13.83
C GLU A 48 4.24 14.47 -13.92
N ILE A 49 4.80 15.31 -13.06
CA ILE A 49 4.54 16.77 -13.07
C ILE A 49 5.01 17.36 -14.40
N PHE A 50 6.20 16.99 -14.87
CA PHE A 50 6.75 17.46 -16.14
C PHE A 50 5.86 17.09 -17.33
N LEU A 51 5.39 15.86 -17.41
CA LEU A 51 4.48 15.38 -18.46
C LEU A 51 3.12 16.11 -18.41
N LEU A 52 2.59 16.35 -17.19
CA LEU A 52 1.35 17.07 -17.02
C LEU A 52 1.46 18.54 -17.51
N ILE A 53 2.53 19.23 -17.15
CA ILE A 53 2.80 20.61 -17.58
C ILE A 53 2.93 20.66 -19.09
N ASN A 54 3.69 19.74 -19.71
CA ASN A 54 3.85 19.69 -21.17
C ASN A 54 2.52 19.37 -21.88
N GLY A 55 1.70 18.47 -21.32
CA GLY A 55 0.37 18.17 -21.87
C GLY A 55 -0.54 19.40 -21.88
N ILE A 56 -0.55 20.18 -20.79
CA ILE A 56 -1.31 21.45 -20.70
C ILE A 56 -0.78 22.46 -21.71
N ALA A 57 0.54 22.63 -21.81
CA ALA A 57 1.17 23.54 -22.75
C ALA A 57 0.80 23.20 -24.20
N LEU A 58 0.90 21.93 -24.61
CA LEU A 58 0.49 21.47 -25.94
C LEU A 58 -0.98 21.70 -26.22
N THR A 59 -1.85 21.53 -25.23
CA THR A 59 -3.28 21.81 -25.35
C THR A 59 -3.51 23.31 -25.62
N LEU A 60 -2.87 24.20 -24.89
CA LEU A 60 -2.96 25.64 -25.07
C LEU A 60 -2.42 26.08 -26.44
N PHE A 61 -1.27 25.54 -26.87
CA PHE A 61 -0.72 25.78 -28.21
C PHE A 61 -1.66 25.30 -29.31
N GLY A 62 -2.29 24.12 -29.14
CA GLY A 62 -3.26 23.58 -30.07
C GLY A 62 -4.48 24.48 -30.23
N ILE A 63 -5.01 25.03 -29.11
CA ILE A 63 -6.12 25.99 -29.13
C ILE A 63 -5.74 27.25 -29.91
N VAL A 64 -4.55 27.82 -29.64
CA VAL A 64 -4.08 29.02 -30.32
C VAL A 64 -3.88 28.78 -31.83
N ALA A 65 -3.35 27.59 -32.18
CA ALA A 65 -3.16 27.23 -33.60
C ALA A 65 -4.48 27.07 -34.35
N VAL A 66 -5.49 26.46 -33.73
CA VAL A 66 -6.85 26.34 -34.31
C VAL A 66 -7.47 27.73 -34.53
N ILE A 67 -7.33 28.65 -33.52
CA ILE A 67 -7.85 30.03 -33.63
C ILE A 67 -7.16 30.81 -34.78
N LYS A 68 -5.90 30.47 -35.13
CA LYS A 68 -5.13 31.10 -36.20
C LYS A 68 -5.29 30.39 -37.58
N ASP A 69 -6.39 29.70 -37.78
CA ASP A 69 -6.73 28.97 -39.02
C ASP A 69 -5.71 27.86 -39.43
N GLN A 70 -4.92 27.39 -38.47
CA GLN A 70 -4.06 26.23 -38.65
C GLN A 70 -4.80 24.94 -38.22
N GLU A 71 -5.90 24.61 -38.84
CA GLU A 71 -6.83 23.57 -38.37
C GLU A 71 -6.18 22.21 -38.15
N VAL A 72 -5.39 21.72 -39.11
CA VAL A 72 -4.80 20.36 -39.00
C VAL A 72 -3.69 20.26 -37.96
N PRO A 73 -2.65 21.12 -37.94
CA PRO A 73 -1.63 21.05 -36.91
C PRO A 73 -2.17 21.45 -35.54
N GLY A 74 -3.13 22.39 -35.44
CA GLY A 74 -3.76 22.77 -34.21
C GLY A 74 -4.57 21.66 -33.57
N ALA A 75 -5.38 20.93 -34.36
CA ALA A 75 -6.16 19.79 -33.89
C ALA A 75 -5.26 18.63 -33.43
N ALA A 76 -4.13 18.38 -34.11
CA ALA A 76 -3.16 17.37 -33.74
C ALA A 76 -2.49 17.69 -32.39
N LEU A 77 -2.04 18.92 -32.19
CA LEU A 77 -1.44 19.40 -30.96
C LEU A 77 -2.45 19.36 -29.78
N LEU A 78 -3.69 19.74 -30.04
CA LEU A 78 -4.76 19.73 -29.04
C LEU A 78 -5.08 18.29 -28.61
N GLY A 79 -5.20 17.37 -29.57
CA GLY A 79 -5.42 15.95 -29.29
C GLY A 79 -4.28 15.30 -28.50
N LEU A 80 -3.02 15.58 -28.87
CA LEU A 80 -1.83 15.12 -28.13
C LEU A 80 -1.77 15.70 -26.70
N GLY A 81 -2.03 16.99 -26.54
CA GLY A 81 -2.00 17.66 -25.25
C GLY A 81 -3.07 17.13 -24.31
N ILE A 82 -4.31 16.99 -24.77
CA ILE A 82 -5.40 16.39 -23.98
C ILE A 82 -5.08 14.94 -23.63
N GLY A 83 -4.64 14.14 -24.60
CA GLY A 83 -4.28 12.73 -24.39
C GLY A 83 -3.17 12.58 -23.35
N LEU A 84 -2.11 13.39 -23.45
CA LEU A 84 -1.00 13.35 -22.51
C LEU A 84 -1.43 13.76 -21.09
N SER A 85 -2.21 14.85 -20.97
CA SER A 85 -2.73 15.33 -19.69
C SER A 85 -3.66 14.31 -19.03
N ALA A 86 -4.60 13.74 -19.79
CA ALA A 86 -5.53 12.74 -19.30
C ALA A 86 -4.81 11.46 -18.84
N THR A 87 -3.85 10.96 -19.65
CA THR A 87 -3.06 9.77 -19.30
C THR A 87 -2.22 10.00 -18.04
N THR A 88 -1.57 11.17 -17.94
CA THR A 88 -0.74 11.49 -16.76
C THR A 88 -1.60 11.65 -15.52
N THR A 89 -2.74 12.34 -15.61
CA THR A 89 -3.70 12.47 -14.50
C THR A 89 -4.22 11.10 -14.05
N TYR A 90 -4.55 10.23 -15.00
CA TYR A 90 -4.99 8.85 -14.74
C TYR A 90 -3.88 8.05 -14.04
N LEU A 91 -2.62 8.15 -14.49
CA LEU A 91 -1.49 7.47 -13.83
C LEU A 91 -1.28 7.95 -12.40
N ILE A 92 -1.30 9.28 -12.16
CA ILE A 92 -1.22 9.86 -10.82
C ILE A 92 -2.38 9.34 -9.94
N TYR A 93 -3.59 9.32 -10.48
CA TYR A 93 -4.76 8.81 -9.80
C TYR A 93 -4.63 7.32 -9.47
N VAL A 94 -4.25 6.47 -10.43
CA VAL A 94 -4.06 5.03 -10.23
C VAL A 94 -2.92 4.74 -9.27
N GLN A 95 -1.82 5.48 -9.30
CA GLN A 95 -0.72 5.30 -8.35
C GLN A 95 -1.10 5.69 -6.94
N ARG A 96 -1.90 6.76 -6.78
CA ARG A 96 -2.39 7.19 -5.46
C ARG A 96 -3.56 6.35 -4.95
N SER A 97 -4.49 6.00 -5.83
CA SER A 97 -5.71 5.23 -5.51
C SER A 97 -5.56 3.74 -5.79
N GLY A 98 -4.73 3.34 -6.75
CA GLY A 98 -4.59 1.95 -7.19
C GLY A 98 -3.92 1.08 -6.14
N ALA A 99 -2.98 1.64 -5.36
CA ALA A 99 -2.47 0.96 -4.19
C ALA A 99 -3.60 0.69 -3.18
N ASP A 100 -4.53 1.63 -3.03
CA ASP A 100 -5.66 1.50 -2.13
C ASP A 100 -6.78 0.62 -2.73
N LEU A 101 -7.00 0.67 -4.03
CA LEU A 101 -8.02 -0.13 -4.72
C LEU A 101 -7.60 -1.60 -4.87
N LEU A 102 -6.37 -1.86 -5.32
CA LEU A 102 -5.81 -3.23 -5.37
C LEU A 102 -5.71 -3.82 -3.97
N PHE A 103 -5.36 -3.00 -2.98
CA PHE A 103 -5.33 -3.39 -1.59
C PHE A 103 -6.76 -3.69 -1.09
N ALA A 104 -7.75 -2.84 -1.37
CA ALA A 104 -9.15 -3.07 -1.00
C ALA A 104 -9.74 -4.31 -1.70
N LEU A 105 -9.38 -4.56 -2.96
CA LEU A 105 -9.77 -5.77 -3.69
C LEU A 105 -9.07 -7.02 -3.12
N SER A 106 -7.77 -6.95 -2.78
CA SER A 106 -7.07 -8.09 -2.17
C SER A 106 -7.63 -8.42 -0.79
N THR A 107 -7.93 -7.41 0.03
CA THR A 107 -8.51 -7.60 1.36
C THR A 107 -9.95 -8.14 1.29
N LYS A 108 -10.71 -7.75 0.25
CA LYS A 108 -12.08 -8.24 0.02
C LYS A 108 -12.12 -9.68 -0.52
N LEU A 109 -11.04 -10.14 -1.15
CA LEU A 109 -10.87 -11.51 -1.66
C LEU A 109 -10.21 -12.46 -0.64
N GLU A 110 -9.53 -11.92 0.39
CA GLU A 110 -8.98 -12.75 1.46
C GLU A 110 -10.12 -13.26 2.34
N THR A 111 -10.37 -14.57 2.28
CA THR A 111 -11.28 -15.26 3.19
C THR A 111 -10.72 -15.15 4.61
N HIS A 112 -11.51 -14.68 5.54
CA HIS A 112 -11.12 -14.58 6.94
C HIS A 112 -12.17 -15.24 7.83
N SER A 113 -11.75 -15.78 8.96
CA SER A 113 -12.60 -16.23 10.04
C SER A 113 -12.51 -15.25 11.20
N THR A 114 -13.66 -14.91 11.76
CA THR A 114 -13.73 -14.03 12.93
C THR A 114 -14.22 -14.85 14.12
N SER A 115 -13.50 -14.77 15.21
CA SER A 115 -13.91 -15.33 16.50
C SER A 115 -13.95 -14.24 17.55
N GLU A 116 -14.85 -14.41 18.51
CA GLU A 116 -15.00 -13.50 19.64
C GLU A 116 -14.77 -14.30 20.91
N SER A 117 -14.02 -13.71 21.83
CA SER A 117 -13.71 -14.29 23.12
C SER A 117 -14.02 -13.27 24.21
N GLU A 118 -14.64 -13.72 25.28
CA GLU A 118 -14.82 -12.92 26.50
C GLU A 118 -13.80 -13.37 27.54
N ARG A 119 -12.98 -12.43 28.00
CA ARG A 119 -11.95 -12.67 29.00
C ARG A 119 -11.90 -11.49 29.97
N ASP A 120 -11.78 -11.74 31.25
CA ASP A 120 -11.64 -10.72 32.29
C ASP A 120 -12.71 -9.60 32.22
N GLY A 121 -13.96 -9.94 31.77
CA GLY A 121 -15.06 -9.01 31.68
C GLY A 121 -14.99 -8.07 30.46
N PHE A 122 -14.17 -8.34 29.47
CA PHE A 122 -14.17 -7.63 28.21
C PHE A 122 -14.16 -8.58 27.01
N ARG A 123 -14.68 -8.09 25.89
CA ARG A 123 -14.76 -8.83 24.63
C ARG A 123 -13.58 -8.48 23.75
N SER A 124 -12.86 -9.50 23.31
CA SER A 124 -11.83 -9.40 22.26
C SER A 124 -12.33 -10.00 20.95
N VAL A 125 -11.89 -9.43 19.84
CA VAL A 125 -12.16 -9.89 18.49
C VAL A 125 -10.88 -10.39 17.88
N THR A 126 -10.86 -11.63 17.41
CA THR A 126 -9.74 -12.24 16.68
C THR A 126 -10.15 -12.49 15.24
N VAL A 127 -9.36 -12.02 14.30
CA VAL A 127 -9.54 -12.24 12.87
C VAL A 127 -8.35 -13.00 12.31
N LYS A 128 -8.60 -14.20 11.78
CA LYS A 128 -7.61 -15.06 11.12
C LYS A 128 -7.82 -15.00 9.61
N TYR A 129 -6.78 -14.68 8.85
CA TYR A 129 -6.81 -14.65 7.39
C TYR A 129 -6.54 -16.03 6.79
N SER A 130 -6.80 -16.21 5.51
CA SER A 130 -6.51 -17.45 4.76
C SER A 130 -5.02 -17.85 4.80
N SER A 131 -4.15 -16.90 5.07
CA SER A 131 -2.70 -17.11 5.25
C SER A 131 -2.31 -17.58 6.65
N PHE A 132 -3.25 -17.67 7.60
CA PHE A 132 -3.02 -18.17 8.95
C PHE A 132 -2.65 -19.65 8.93
N ALA A 133 -1.59 -20.03 9.62
CA ALA A 133 -1.12 -21.40 9.70
C ALA A 133 -1.26 -21.96 11.13
N ALA A 134 -1.32 -23.27 11.27
CA ALA A 134 -1.37 -23.90 12.59
C ALA A 134 -0.17 -23.53 13.50
N SER A 135 0.95 -23.20 12.87
CA SER A 135 2.14 -22.68 13.57
C SER A 135 1.93 -21.31 14.20
N ASP A 136 0.96 -20.51 13.72
CA ASP A 136 0.69 -19.17 14.22
C ASP A 136 -0.19 -19.18 15.49
N GLU A 137 -0.74 -20.34 15.87
CA GLU A 137 -1.67 -20.48 17.01
C GLU A 137 -1.04 -20.07 18.33
N GLU A 138 0.23 -20.45 18.56
CA GLU A 138 0.95 -20.07 19.78
C GLU A 138 1.23 -18.56 19.82
N VAL A 139 1.57 -17.96 18.68
CA VAL A 139 1.76 -16.51 18.57
C VAL A 139 0.44 -15.79 18.84
N LEU A 140 -0.66 -16.30 18.27
CA LEU A 140 -1.99 -15.77 18.51
C LEU A 140 -2.34 -15.80 20.00
N ARG A 141 -2.11 -16.94 20.69
CA ARG A 141 -2.37 -17.09 22.11
C ARG A 141 -1.59 -16.08 22.96
N LEU A 142 -0.33 -15.83 22.60
CA LEU A 142 0.49 -14.81 23.28
C LEU A 142 -0.06 -13.39 23.05
N CYS A 143 -0.51 -13.07 21.82
CA CYS A 143 -1.11 -11.79 21.51
C CYS A 143 -2.44 -11.58 22.26
N GLU A 144 -3.28 -12.62 22.33
CA GLU A 144 -4.55 -12.56 23.06
C GLU A 144 -4.37 -12.30 24.56
N GLN A 145 -3.26 -12.72 25.14
CA GLN A 145 -2.97 -12.53 26.58
C GLN A 145 -2.69 -11.08 26.95
N ILE A 146 -2.16 -10.28 26.04
CA ILE A 146 -1.71 -8.92 26.35
C ILE A 146 -2.63 -7.83 25.79
N VAL A 147 -3.55 -8.16 24.89
CA VAL A 147 -4.53 -7.17 24.39
C VAL A 147 -5.53 -6.84 25.49
N HIS A 148 -5.66 -5.56 25.82
CA HIS A 148 -6.49 -5.09 26.91
C HIS A 148 -7.08 -3.70 26.64
N PRO A 149 -8.33 -3.39 27.08
CA PRO A 149 -8.95 -2.09 26.83
C PRO A 149 -8.26 -0.90 27.48
N ASP A 150 -7.37 -1.10 28.44
CA ASP A 150 -6.71 -0.02 29.15
C ASP A 150 -5.39 0.40 28.50
N ASP A 151 -4.79 -0.45 27.64
CA ASP A 151 -3.46 -0.18 27.09
C ASP A 151 -3.28 -0.60 25.61
N ILE A 152 -3.32 -1.89 25.28
CA ILE A 152 -3.06 -2.41 23.95
C ILE A 152 -4.40 -2.73 23.27
N HIS A 153 -4.81 -1.88 22.36
CA HIS A 153 -6.15 -1.93 21.76
C HIS A 153 -6.24 -2.79 20.51
N TRP A 154 -5.12 -2.98 19.81
CA TRP A 154 -5.04 -3.78 18.60
C TRP A 154 -3.63 -4.33 18.42
N ILE A 155 -3.49 -5.60 18.03
CA ILE A 155 -2.22 -6.24 17.65
C ILE A 155 -2.44 -6.99 16.34
N GLY A 156 -1.55 -6.77 15.37
CA GLY A 156 -1.49 -7.54 14.14
C GLY A 156 -0.14 -8.24 13.96
N PHE A 157 -0.19 -9.49 13.54
CA PHE A 157 0.97 -10.31 13.21
C PHE A 157 1.11 -10.48 11.70
N PHE A 158 2.29 -10.21 11.18
CA PHE A 158 2.56 -10.12 9.75
C PHE A 158 3.72 -11.01 9.35
N VAL A 159 3.55 -11.71 8.23
CA VAL A 159 4.59 -12.52 7.58
C VAL A 159 4.62 -12.17 6.10
N LYS A 160 5.78 -11.80 5.55
CA LYS A 160 5.94 -11.39 4.14
C LYS A 160 4.91 -10.33 3.71
N ARG A 161 4.68 -9.34 4.54
CA ARG A 161 3.69 -8.24 4.38
C ARG A 161 2.23 -8.66 4.41
N LYS A 162 1.91 -9.92 4.61
CA LYS A 162 0.54 -10.39 4.77
C LYS A 162 0.19 -10.41 6.24
N CYS A 163 -0.96 -9.86 6.61
CA CYS A 163 -1.53 -10.04 7.93
C CYS A 163 -1.96 -11.50 8.06
N ARG A 164 -1.40 -12.22 9.02
CA ARG A 164 -1.81 -13.60 9.34
C ARG A 164 -3.04 -13.61 10.22
N PHE A 165 -3.04 -12.75 11.20
CA PHE A 165 -4.16 -12.49 12.10
C PHE A 165 -4.00 -11.12 12.77
N TYR A 166 -5.09 -10.65 13.34
CA TYR A 166 -5.05 -9.59 14.34
C TYR A 166 -6.01 -9.91 15.50
N VAL A 167 -5.72 -9.32 16.65
CA VAL A 167 -6.55 -9.35 17.85
C VAL A 167 -6.83 -7.93 18.28
N ASP A 168 -8.07 -7.60 18.64
CA ASP A 168 -8.43 -6.28 19.13
C ASP A 168 -9.53 -6.30 20.19
N VAL A 169 -9.64 -5.18 20.89
CA VAL A 169 -10.70 -4.89 21.87
C VAL A 169 -11.49 -3.64 21.49
N LEU A 170 -11.48 -3.24 20.22
CA LEU A 170 -12.09 -1.99 19.74
C LEU A 170 -13.59 -1.91 19.97
N ASP A 171 -14.27 -3.04 20.15
CA ASP A 171 -15.71 -3.07 20.46
C ASP A 171 -16.02 -2.80 21.94
N ASN A 172 -14.99 -2.67 22.80
CA ASN A 172 -15.18 -2.36 24.20
C ASN A 172 -15.74 -0.94 24.39
N SER A 173 -16.76 -0.79 25.23
CA SER A 173 -17.42 0.49 25.51
C SER A 173 -16.50 1.53 26.13
N ARG A 174 -15.48 1.13 26.91
CA ARG A 174 -14.48 2.03 27.51
C ARG A 174 -13.70 2.81 26.44
N LEU A 175 -13.58 2.27 25.23
CA LEU A 175 -12.85 2.89 24.12
C LEU A 175 -13.67 3.90 23.33
N ASN A 176 -14.98 4.05 23.62
CA ASN A 176 -15.85 4.99 22.91
C ASN A 176 -15.30 6.43 22.91
N ARG A 177 -14.60 6.83 23.98
CA ARG A 177 -13.97 8.15 24.11
C ARG A 177 -12.94 8.46 23.02
N PHE A 178 -12.33 7.43 22.42
CA PHE A 178 -11.32 7.57 21.36
C PHE A 178 -11.91 7.56 19.95
N PHE A 179 -13.19 7.26 19.79
CA PHE A 179 -13.87 7.21 18.50
C PHE A 179 -14.61 8.54 18.25
N ARG A 180 -13.86 9.56 17.79
CA ARG A 180 -14.45 10.87 17.41
C ARG A 180 -15.08 10.84 16.01
N SER A 181 -14.52 10.02 15.10
CA SER A 181 -14.97 9.88 13.72
C SER A 181 -14.63 8.48 13.21
N GLY A 182 -15.43 7.98 12.27
CA GLY A 182 -15.24 6.67 11.65
C GLY A 182 -15.77 5.49 12.49
N THR A 183 -15.91 4.36 11.84
CA THR A 183 -16.39 3.12 12.45
C THR A 183 -15.22 2.28 12.99
N ARG A 184 -15.52 1.35 13.89
CA ARG A 184 -14.53 0.38 14.40
C ARG A 184 -13.96 -0.49 13.27
N GLY A 185 -14.80 -0.87 12.30
CA GLY A 185 -14.38 -1.64 11.13
C GLY A 185 -13.38 -0.86 10.26
N GLU A 186 -13.62 0.44 10.02
CA GLU A 186 -12.67 1.30 9.31
C GLU A 186 -11.33 1.42 10.06
N ARG A 187 -11.37 1.51 11.39
CA ARG A 187 -10.14 1.53 12.20
C ARG A 187 -9.34 0.24 12.07
N ARG A 188 -9.98 -0.93 12.18
CA ARG A 188 -9.34 -2.23 11.96
C ARG A 188 -8.63 -2.28 10.62
N LEU A 189 -9.36 -1.90 9.57
CA LEU A 189 -8.84 -1.86 8.20
C LEU A 189 -7.67 -0.89 8.06
N ASN A 190 -7.75 0.29 8.69
CA ASN A 190 -6.68 1.28 8.65
C ASN A 190 -5.42 0.81 9.39
N TYR A 191 -5.56 0.15 10.54
CA TYR A 191 -4.41 -0.41 11.27
C TYR A 191 -3.73 -1.53 10.48
N GLU A 192 -4.49 -2.42 9.90
CA GLU A 192 -3.97 -3.47 9.03
C GLU A 192 -3.22 -2.88 7.81
N ARG A 193 -3.83 -1.92 7.11
CA ARG A 193 -3.20 -1.22 5.99
C ARG A 193 -1.92 -0.50 6.40
N SER A 194 -1.95 0.18 7.54
CA SER A 194 -0.78 0.86 8.09
C SER A 194 0.33 -0.13 8.41
N GLY A 195 0.01 -1.29 8.97
CA GLY A 195 0.96 -2.36 9.23
C GLY A 195 1.67 -2.84 7.96
N ARG A 196 0.93 -3.13 6.90
CA ARG A 196 1.50 -3.54 5.61
C ARG A 196 2.39 -2.45 4.97
N ARG A 197 1.98 -1.18 5.08
CA ARG A 197 2.74 -0.03 4.53
C ARG A 197 3.98 0.28 5.34
N LEU A 198 3.90 0.16 6.65
CA LEU A 198 4.99 0.51 7.55
C LEU A 198 6.23 -0.34 7.29
N GLU A 199 6.07 -1.64 7.07
CA GLU A 199 7.19 -2.53 6.73
C GLU A 199 7.93 -2.07 5.47
N TRP A 200 7.20 -1.59 4.44
CA TRP A 200 7.83 -1.03 3.25
C TRP A 200 8.64 0.25 3.55
N ILE A 201 8.09 1.14 4.39
CA ILE A 201 8.78 2.38 4.82
C ILE A 201 10.04 2.01 5.62
N LEU A 202 9.91 1.11 6.59
CA LEU A 202 11.00 0.67 7.44
C LEU A 202 12.07 -0.11 6.68
N GLY A 203 11.68 -0.89 5.68
CA GLY A 203 12.61 -1.55 4.76
C GLY A 203 13.46 -0.56 3.96
N ARG A 204 12.91 0.62 3.60
CA ARG A 204 13.71 1.72 3.03
C ARG A 204 14.63 2.34 4.07
N MET A 205 14.16 2.60 5.27
CA MET A 205 14.98 3.13 6.36
C MET A 205 16.15 2.18 6.67
N ASN A 206 15.91 0.87 6.71
CA ASN A 206 16.96 -0.13 6.91
C ASN A 206 18.09 -0.02 5.87
N ARG A 207 17.77 0.28 4.61
CA ARG A 207 18.82 0.50 3.57
C ARG A 207 19.69 1.73 3.84
N TYR A 208 19.14 2.76 4.49
CA TYR A 208 19.95 3.91 4.92
C TYR A 208 20.76 3.57 6.17
N MET A 209 20.16 2.88 7.14
CA MET A 209 20.83 2.50 8.39
C MET A 209 21.99 1.52 8.15
N SER A 210 21.89 0.63 7.15
CA SER A 210 22.98 -0.28 6.79
C SER A 210 24.28 0.45 6.37
N ARG A 211 24.17 1.67 5.84
CA ARG A 211 25.33 2.51 5.51
C ARG A 211 26.04 3.07 6.75
N LEU A 212 25.37 3.07 7.88
CA LEU A 212 25.90 3.52 9.18
C LEU A 212 26.46 2.35 9.99
N GLU A 213 26.52 1.13 9.42
CA GLU A 213 26.96 -0.10 10.08
C GLU A 213 26.23 -0.40 11.42
N SER A 214 25.06 0.23 11.62
CA SER A 214 24.27 0.16 12.86
C SER A 214 23.32 -1.06 12.93
N GLY A 215 23.39 -1.97 11.94
CA GLY A 215 22.51 -3.13 11.86
C GLY A 215 21.12 -2.81 11.28
N ILE A 216 20.15 -3.66 11.58
CA ILE A 216 18.77 -3.51 11.11
C ILE A 216 17.90 -2.79 12.15
N LEU A 217 16.87 -2.13 11.67
CA LEU A 217 15.86 -1.50 12.51
C LEU A 217 14.97 -2.58 13.17
N ILE A 218 15.09 -2.73 14.48
CA ILE A 218 14.37 -3.76 15.23
C ILE A 218 13.06 -3.25 15.84
N ARG A 219 12.92 -1.93 16.01
CA ARG A 219 11.76 -1.30 16.64
C ARG A 219 11.54 0.11 16.12
N THR A 220 10.27 0.49 15.94
CA THR A 220 9.87 1.87 15.66
C THR A 220 8.55 2.17 16.35
N ILE A 221 8.49 3.30 17.02
CA ILE A 221 7.26 3.82 17.62
C ILE A 221 6.89 5.08 16.87
N LEU A 222 5.72 5.09 16.26
CA LEU A 222 5.09 6.27 15.70
C LEU A 222 4.15 6.83 16.76
N ASP A 223 4.69 7.73 17.53
CA ASP A 223 3.97 8.44 18.57
C ASP A 223 3.18 9.59 17.96
N VAL A 224 1.89 9.66 18.21
CA VAL A 224 0.96 10.63 17.66
C VAL A 224 0.07 11.20 18.75
N GLU A 225 -0.56 12.35 18.47
CA GLU A 225 -1.39 13.08 19.46
C GLU A 225 -2.43 12.22 20.19
N HIS A 226 -2.94 11.16 19.53
CA HIS A 226 -4.00 10.32 20.06
C HIS A 226 -3.58 8.84 20.09
N GLY A 227 -2.43 8.53 20.68
CA GLY A 227 -1.94 7.18 20.86
C GLY A 227 -0.65 6.90 20.11
N SER A 228 -0.35 5.62 19.86
CA SER A 228 0.83 5.21 19.10
C SER A 228 0.59 3.97 18.27
N LEU A 229 1.43 3.81 17.23
CA LEU A 229 1.58 2.60 16.46
C LEU A 229 3.04 2.14 16.58
N SER A 230 3.22 0.95 17.13
CA SER A 230 4.53 0.37 17.42
C SER A 230 4.81 -0.81 16.51
N TYR A 231 5.97 -0.80 15.86
CA TYR A 231 6.48 -1.88 15.02
C TYR A 231 7.62 -2.61 15.73
N TYR A 232 7.57 -3.94 15.71
CA TYR A 232 8.63 -4.80 16.23
C TYR A 232 9.04 -5.84 15.19
N TYR A 233 10.30 -5.80 14.79
CA TYR A 233 10.90 -6.84 13.97
C TYR A 233 11.14 -8.09 14.83
N ILE A 234 10.74 -9.24 14.34
CA ILE A 234 10.92 -10.53 15.02
C ILE A 234 11.96 -11.36 14.27
N ASP A 235 11.78 -11.52 12.96
CA ASP A 235 12.69 -12.25 12.08
C ASP A 235 12.55 -11.70 10.65
N LYS A 236 13.34 -12.23 9.71
CA LYS A 236 13.25 -11.85 8.29
C LYS A 236 11.80 -11.98 7.81
N ASP A 237 11.26 -10.88 7.31
CA ASP A 237 9.89 -10.76 6.82
C ASP A 237 8.79 -11.05 7.88
N VAL A 238 9.13 -11.10 9.17
CA VAL A 238 8.22 -11.37 10.29
C VAL A 238 8.23 -10.20 11.26
N TYR A 239 7.06 -9.63 11.52
CA TYR A 239 6.94 -8.49 12.42
C TYR A 239 5.57 -8.41 13.10
N LEU A 240 5.56 -7.69 14.20
CA LEU A 240 4.40 -7.40 15.01
C LEU A 240 4.09 -5.89 14.93
N ILE A 241 2.82 -5.55 14.88
CA ILE A 241 2.33 -4.18 15.03
C ILE A 241 1.39 -4.13 16.22
N GLY A 242 1.65 -3.24 17.14
CA GLY A 242 0.73 -2.94 18.25
C GLY A 242 0.22 -1.51 18.16
N VAL A 243 -1.00 -1.28 18.63
CA VAL A 243 -1.64 0.04 18.64
C VAL A 243 -2.22 0.32 20.01
N THR A 244 -1.92 1.49 20.56
CA THR A 244 -2.68 2.11 21.63
C THR A 244 -3.35 3.39 21.14
N MET A 245 -4.57 3.64 21.59
CA MET A 245 -5.30 4.90 21.36
C MET A 245 -5.17 5.86 22.56
N ASP A 246 -4.41 5.46 23.59
CA ASP A 246 -4.16 6.26 24.77
C ASP A 246 -2.70 6.71 24.83
N GLN A 247 -2.49 8.00 24.65
CA GLN A 247 -1.15 8.61 24.67
C GLN A 247 -0.42 8.41 25.98
N SER A 248 -1.14 8.32 27.10
CA SER A 248 -0.54 8.13 28.42
C SER A 248 0.06 6.75 28.60
N GLN A 249 -0.32 5.77 27.79
CA GLN A 249 0.07 4.36 27.90
C GLN A 249 1.24 3.97 26.97
N VAL A 250 1.74 4.89 26.13
CA VAL A 250 2.72 4.57 25.07
C VAL A 250 3.96 3.85 25.59
N LEU A 251 4.52 4.28 26.71
CA LEU A 251 5.72 3.66 27.28
C LEU A 251 5.45 2.26 27.84
N GLU A 252 4.33 2.07 28.51
CA GLU A 252 3.94 0.76 29.07
C GLU A 252 3.64 -0.23 27.94
N VAL A 253 2.92 0.22 26.91
CA VAL A 253 2.62 -0.55 25.71
C VAL A 253 3.89 -0.96 24.97
N ASP A 254 4.86 -0.04 24.84
CA ASP A 254 6.16 -0.34 24.23
C ASP A 254 6.88 -1.48 24.98
N GLU A 255 6.90 -1.45 26.29
CA GLU A 255 7.55 -2.48 27.09
C GLU A 255 6.85 -3.85 26.98
N LYS A 256 5.52 -3.88 27.01
CA LYS A 256 4.72 -5.10 26.83
C LYS A 256 4.93 -5.69 25.43
N LEU A 257 4.89 -4.87 24.39
CA LEU A 257 5.09 -5.33 23.02
C LEU A 257 6.53 -5.81 22.77
N ARG A 258 7.53 -5.16 23.38
CA ARG A 258 8.93 -5.61 23.34
C ARG A 258 9.08 -6.99 23.97
N SER A 259 8.47 -7.19 25.14
CA SER A 259 8.46 -8.49 25.82
C SER A 259 7.80 -9.57 24.96
N LEU A 260 6.63 -9.26 24.38
CA LEU A 260 5.93 -10.15 23.47
C LEU A 260 6.77 -10.52 22.23
N ALA A 261 7.37 -9.53 21.58
CA ALA A 261 8.22 -9.76 20.40
C ALA A 261 9.41 -10.67 20.71
N ASN A 262 10.03 -10.48 21.88
CA ASN A 262 11.10 -11.35 22.36
C ASN A 262 10.61 -12.79 22.64
N GLN A 263 9.44 -12.96 23.26
CA GLN A 263 8.84 -14.28 23.50
C GLN A 263 8.56 -15.02 22.19
N ILE A 264 7.96 -14.32 21.21
CA ILE A 264 7.71 -14.87 19.88
C ILE A 264 9.02 -15.26 19.19
N GLY A 265 10.07 -14.44 19.30
CA GLY A 265 11.40 -14.70 18.75
C GLY A 265 12.09 -15.95 19.33
N LEU A 266 11.71 -16.37 20.54
CA LEU A 266 12.20 -17.57 21.22
C LEU A 266 11.43 -18.84 20.85
N LEU A 267 10.28 -18.73 20.20
CA LEU A 267 9.51 -19.91 19.76
C LEU A 267 10.33 -20.76 18.75
N PRO A 268 10.16 -22.09 18.75
CA PRO A 268 10.90 -22.97 17.85
C PRO A 268 10.70 -22.55 16.39
N ARG A 269 11.80 -22.28 15.68
CA ARG A 269 11.84 -21.72 14.30
C ARG A 269 11.15 -22.56 13.21
N GLY A 270 10.51 -23.65 13.54
CA GLY A 270 9.79 -24.52 12.60
C GLY A 270 8.52 -23.90 11.98
N TRP A 271 8.09 -22.75 12.46
CA TRP A 271 6.82 -22.13 12.05
C TRP A 271 6.92 -21.21 10.82
N VAL A 272 8.11 -20.65 10.51
CA VAL A 272 8.28 -19.72 9.36
C VAL A 272 8.58 -20.45 8.05
N PHE A 273 9.21 -21.61 8.06
CA PHE A 273 9.83 -22.22 6.88
C PHE A 273 9.13 -23.50 6.34
N ARG A 274 8.01 -23.94 6.92
CA ARG A 274 7.35 -25.18 6.48
C ARG A 274 6.55 -25.07 5.18
N GLU A 275 6.12 -23.89 4.78
CA GLU A 275 5.29 -23.69 3.58
C GLU A 275 6.04 -23.77 2.25
N GLU A 276 7.35 -23.50 2.22
CA GLU A 276 8.09 -23.50 0.93
C GLU A 276 8.34 -24.90 0.35
N ARG A 277 8.23 -25.97 1.15
CA ARG A 277 8.47 -27.34 0.69
C ARG A 277 7.28 -28.02 0.02
N HIS A 278 6.06 -27.57 0.23
CA HIS A 278 4.87 -28.16 -0.38
C HIS A 278 4.47 -27.57 -1.74
N GLN A 279 5.00 -26.41 -2.12
CA GLN A 279 4.73 -25.80 -3.42
C GLN A 279 5.74 -26.17 -4.52
N GLN A 280 6.82 -26.89 -4.20
CA GLN A 280 7.81 -27.36 -5.18
C GLN A 280 7.59 -28.82 -5.64
N VAL A 281 6.55 -29.50 -5.16
CA VAL A 281 6.28 -30.93 -5.46
C VAL A 281 4.88 -31.16 -6.06
N SER A 282 4.21 -30.09 -6.54
CA SER A 282 2.93 -30.27 -7.27
C SER A 282 2.99 -29.64 -8.65
#